data_4d94187e8b34de20d370d973b14d295c
#
_entry.id   4d94187e8b34de20d370d973b14d295c
#
_cell.length_a   1.000
_cell.length_b   1.000
_cell.length_c   1.000
_cell.angle_alpha   90.00
_cell.angle_beta   90.00
_cell.angle_gamma   90.00
#
_symmetry.space_group_name_H-M   'P 1'
#
loop_
_entity.id
_entity.type
_entity.pdbx_description
1 polymer ?
#
loop_
_entity_poly.entity_id
_entity_poly.type
_entity_poly.pdbx_seq_one_letter_code
_entity_poly.pdbx_strand_id
1 'polypeptide(L)'
;AIADYYSAQGHAIQRSQVFVGNGSDEVLAHLFMGFFRQNNPLLFPDITYSFYKVYCGLYQIDYEPVTLDETLSINVEDYLKPNGGIIFPNPNAPTGKLMPLSDIERLLQANTETLVVIDEAYIDFGGDTAISLVNRYPNLLVTQTLSKSRSLAGLRIGLAVGDEALIDGLNRIKDSFNSYPLDRLAIAAGVAAFQDQAWFEQGCEQVIRQRDWLNEQLSRRGFDSLPSAANFLFTRHPQHSG
;
A
#
# COMPACT_ATOMS: atom_id res chain seq x y z
N ALA A 1 17.26 -5.00 -9.05
CA ALA A 1 15.99 -5.45 -9.66
C ALA A 1 14.86 -4.46 -9.38
N ILE A 2 14.46 -4.20 -8.08
CA ILE A 2 13.33 -3.30 -7.77
C ILE A 2 13.65 -1.87 -8.23
N ALA A 3 14.77 -1.30 -7.84
CA ALA A 3 15.18 0.04 -8.26
C ALA A 3 15.30 0.15 -9.80
N ASP A 4 15.89 -0.86 -10.45
CA ASP A 4 16.01 -0.91 -11.91
C ASP A 4 14.66 -0.95 -12.61
N TYR A 5 13.70 -1.71 -12.04
CA TYR A 5 12.32 -1.80 -12.54
C TYR A 5 11.63 -0.43 -12.53
N TYR A 6 11.65 0.28 -11.40
CA TYR A 6 11.05 1.61 -11.31
C TYR A 6 11.79 2.66 -12.12
N SER A 7 13.12 2.57 -12.20
CA SER A 7 13.91 3.47 -13.05
C SER A 7 13.60 3.30 -14.53
N ALA A 8 13.37 2.06 -14.99
CA ALA A 8 12.94 1.77 -16.36
C ALA A 8 11.54 2.35 -16.69
N GLN A 9 10.69 2.56 -15.68
CA GLN A 9 9.39 3.22 -15.80
C GLN A 9 9.45 4.75 -15.68
N GLY A 10 10.65 5.32 -15.57
CA GLY A 10 10.86 6.77 -15.47
C GLY A 10 10.88 7.32 -14.03
N HIS A 11 10.79 6.44 -13.02
CA HIS A 11 10.96 6.83 -11.61
C HIS A 11 12.41 6.62 -11.21
N ALA A 12 13.19 7.67 -11.04
CA ALA A 12 14.62 7.61 -10.74
C ALA A 12 14.89 7.12 -9.28
N ILE A 13 14.54 5.86 -9.00
CA ILE A 13 14.69 5.23 -7.69
C ILE A 13 16.07 4.60 -7.55
N GLN A 14 16.78 4.95 -6.45
CA GLN A 14 18.06 4.39 -6.10
C GLN A 14 17.90 3.14 -5.21
N ARG A 15 18.92 2.28 -5.19
CA ARG A 15 18.92 1.10 -4.31
C ARG A 15 18.79 1.46 -2.83
N SER A 16 19.38 2.56 -2.39
CA SER A 16 19.30 3.12 -1.03
C SER A 16 17.89 3.55 -0.63
N GLN A 17 17.00 3.74 -1.60
CA GLN A 17 15.60 4.11 -1.40
C GLN A 17 14.64 2.90 -1.33
N VAL A 18 15.18 1.67 -1.33
CA VAL A 18 14.37 0.43 -1.35
C VAL A 18 14.67 -0.43 -0.13
N PHE A 19 13.64 -0.75 0.64
CA PHE A 19 13.67 -1.75 1.70
C PHE A 19 12.94 -3.02 1.24
N VAL A 20 13.41 -4.20 1.68
CA VAL A 20 12.76 -5.49 1.40
C VAL A 20 12.65 -6.29 2.69
N GLY A 21 11.45 -6.82 2.96
CA GLY A 21 11.14 -7.62 4.14
C GLY A 21 10.37 -8.91 3.82
N ASN A 22 10.11 -9.70 4.83
CA ASN A 22 9.43 -11.00 4.73
C ASN A 22 7.89 -10.82 4.62
N GLY A 23 7.45 -10.35 3.45
CA GLY A 23 6.08 -9.93 3.19
C GLY A 23 5.82 -8.49 3.64
N SER A 24 4.73 -7.90 3.12
CA SER A 24 4.31 -6.56 3.55
C SER A 24 3.97 -6.50 5.04
N ASP A 25 3.55 -7.61 5.65
CA ASP A 25 3.26 -7.66 7.09
C ASP A 25 4.51 -7.33 7.93
N GLU A 26 5.69 -7.88 7.58
CA GLU A 26 6.93 -7.54 8.29
C GLU A 26 7.35 -6.09 8.01
N VAL A 27 7.23 -5.64 6.76
CA VAL A 27 7.51 -4.24 6.38
C VAL A 27 6.66 -3.29 7.22
N LEU A 28 5.35 -3.54 7.30
CA LEU A 28 4.40 -2.76 8.11
C LEU A 28 4.74 -2.85 9.61
N ALA A 29 5.06 -4.04 10.13
CA ALA A 29 5.43 -4.21 11.54
C ALA A 29 6.63 -3.33 11.91
N HIS A 30 7.69 -3.33 11.09
CA HIS A 30 8.86 -2.48 11.29
C HIS A 30 8.51 -0.98 11.21
N LEU A 31 7.67 -0.63 10.25
CA LEU A 31 7.21 0.74 10.04
C LEU A 31 6.42 1.25 11.26
N PHE A 32 5.42 0.48 11.73
CA PHE A 32 4.64 0.85 12.92
C PHE A 32 5.52 0.99 14.14
N MET A 33 6.42 0.04 14.37
CA MET A 33 7.37 0.06 15.50
C MET A 33 8.28 1.28 15.47
N GLY A 34 8.79 1.66 14.28
CA GLY A 34 9.85 2.67 14.16
C GLY A 34 9.36 4.09 13.99
N PHE A 35 8.21 4.30 13.35
CA PHE A 35 7.84 5.64 12.91
C PHE A 35 6.55 6.18 13.54
N PHE A 36 5.61 5.32 13.98
CA PHE A 36 4.30 5.77 14.44
C PHE A 36 4.15 5.85 15.96
N ARG A 37 5.19 5.61 16.73
CA ARG A 37 5.19 5.85 18.18
C ARG A 37 5.46 7.34 18.46
N GLN A 38 4.47 8.18 18.17
CA GLN A 38 4.52 9.62 18.28
C GLN A 38 3.60 10.14 19.40
N ASN A 39 3.67 11.44 19.72
CA ASN A 39 2.81 12.05 20.73
C ASN A 39 1.38 12.29 20.24
N ASN A 40 1.19 12.44 18.94
CA ASN A 40 -0.10 12.60 18.31
C ASN A 40 -0.59 11.24 17.74
N PRO A 41 -1.91 11.05 17.57
CA PRO A 41 -2.45 9.80 17.05
C PRO A 41 -2.10 9.56 15.58
N LEU A 42 -1.90 8.29 15.23
CA LEU A 42 -1.83 7.83 13.84
C LEU A 42 -3.22 7.91 13.20
N LEU A 43 -3.33 8.48 12.01
CA LEU A 43 -4.57 8.55 11.25
C LEU A 43 -4.64 7.47 10.16
N PHE A 44 -5.78 6.80 10.06
CA PHE A 44 -6.12 5.89 8.96
C PHE A 44 -7.64 5.77 8.82
N PRO A 45 -8.18 5.33 7.65
CA PRO A 45 -9.62 5.20 7.46
C PRO A 45 -10.27 4.23 8.45
N ASP A 46 -11.49 4.49 8.86
CA ASP A 46 -12.26 3.61 9.76
C ASP A 46 -12.60 2.26 9.11
N ILE A 47 -12.86 2.26 7.78
CA ILE A 47 -13.06 1.07 6.95
C ILE A 47 -11.83 0.90 6.06
N THR A 48 -10.87 0.11 6.53
CA THR A 48 -9.58 -0.12 5.88
C THR A 48 -8.99 -1.48 6.26
N TYR A 49 -7.73 -1.72 5.90
CA TYR A 49 -7.01 -2.93 6.27
C TYR A 49 -6.98 -3.12 7.79
N SER A 50 -7.67 -4.16 8.25
CA SER A 50 -7.96 -4.36 9.68
C SER A 50 -6.70 -4.56 10.55
N PHE A 51 -5.58 -4.94 9.94
CA PHE A 51 -4.35 -5.25 10.66
C PHE A 51 -3.62 -4.00 11.19
N TYR A 52 -3.92 -2.79 10.69
CA TYR A 52 -3.36 -1.56 11.26
C TYR A 52 -3.70 -1.41 12.74
N LYS A 53 -4.95 -1.70 13.14
CA LYS A 53 -5.37 -1.69 14.55
C LYS A 53 -4.61 -2.72 15.39
N VAL A 54 -4.27 -3.87 14.81
CA VAL A 54 -3.48 -4.91 15.48
C VAL A 54 -2.07 -4.40 15.78
N TYR A 55 -1.41 -3.76 14.81
CA TYR A 55 -0.09 -3.14 15.05
C TYR A 55 -0.15 -2.01 16.07
N CYS A 56 -1.18 -1.15 16.03
CA CYS A 56 -1.38 -0.12 17.06
C CYS A 56 -1.47 -0.73 18.45
N GLY A 57 -2.25 -1.80 18.63
CA GLY A 57 -2.35 -2.51 19.91
C GLY A 57 -1.04 -3.14 20.34
N LEU A 58 -0.31 -3.78 19.41
CA LEU A 58 0.97 -4.44 19.69
C LEU A 58 2.05 -3.46 20.15
N TYR A 59 2.13 -2.30 19.50
CA TYR A 59 3.18 -1.31 19.76
C TYR A 59 2.74 -0.15 20.65
N GLN A 60 1.50 -0.20 21.19
CA GLN A 60 0.93 0.85 22.05
C GLN A 60 0.96 2.22 21.36
N ILE A 61 0.46 2.26 20.12
CA ILE A 61 0.35 3.46 19.31
C ILE A 61 -1.08 3.99 19.43
N ASP A 62 -1.22 5.25 19.85
CA ASP A 62 -2.49 5.94 19.81
C ASP A 62 -2.91 6.18 18.37
N TYR A 63 -4.17 5.95 18.05
CA TYR A 63 -4.69 6.13 16.70
C TYR A 63 -6.10 6.70 16.69
N GLU A 64 -6.42 7.39 15.63
CA GLU A 64 -7.75 7.94 15.37
C GLU A 64 -8.25 7.44 14.00
N PRO A 65 -9.29 6.60 13.96
CA PRO A 65 -9.92 6.20 12.70
C PRO A 65 -10.67 7.40 12.09
N VAL A 66 -10.38 7.69 10.83
CA VAL A 66 -11.04 8.78 10.08
C VAL A 66 -12.16 8.18 9.24
N THR A 67 -13.38 8.68 9.44
CA THR A 67 -14.56 8.15 8.76
C THR A 67 -14.48 8.43 7.25
N LEU A 68 -14.73 7.40 6.44
CA LEU A 68 -14.88 7.57 4.99
C LEU A 68 -16.13 8.41 4.69
N ASP A 69 -16.13 9.11 3.55
CA ASP A 69 -17.31 9.86 3.12
C ASP A 69 -18.50 8.96 2.74
N GLU A 70 -19.64 9.55 2.41
CA GLU A 70 -20.87 8.83 2.04
C GLU A 70 -20.70 7.90 0.83
N THR A 71 -19.66 8.14 0.02
CA THR A 71 -19.29 7.29 -1.13
C THR A 71 -18.26 6.23 -0.78
N LEU A 72 -17.87 6.10 0.49
CA LEU A 72 -16.81 5.26 1.01
C LEU A 72 -15.43 5.61 0.40
N SER A 73 -15.18 6.89 0.17
CA SER A 73 -13.89 7.45 -0.26
C SER A 73 -13.18 8.13 0.91
N ILE A 74 -11.84 8.16 0.83
CA ILE A 74 -11.01 8.96 1.74
C ILE A 74 -11.13 10.43 1.34
N ASN A 75 -11.52 11.30 2.28
CA ASN A 75 -11.54 12.73 2.08
C ASN A 75 -10.26 13.36 2.66
N VAL A 76 -9.47 14.01 1.81
CA VAL A 76 -8.18 14.62 2.17
C VAL A 76 -8.31 15.62 3.33
N GLU A 77 -9.38 16.44 3.33
CA GLU A 77 -9.57 17.49 4.33
C GLU A 77 -9.62 16.97 5.78
N ASP A 78 -10.08 15.72 5.97
CA ASP A 78 -10.20 15.11 7.30
C ASP A 78 -8.84 14.69 7.89
N TYR A 79 -7.80 14.69 7.06
CA TYR A 79 -6.41 14.38 7.43
C TYR A 79 -5.53 15.62 7.61
N LEU A 80 -6.05 16.83 7.34
CA LEU A 80 -5.34 18.10 7.48
C LEU A 80 -5.40 18.63 8.91
N LYS A 81 -5.00 17.81 9.88
CA LYS A 81 -4.99 18.11 11.32
C LYS A 81 -3.71 17.56 11.96
N PRO A 82 -3.34 18.04 13.17
CA PRO A 82 -2.18 17.49 13.89
C PRO A 82 -2.30 15.97 14.05
N ASN A 83 -1.25 15.24 13.64
CA ASN A 83 -1.23 13.79 13.66
C ASN A 83 0.19 13.25 13.93
N GLY A 84 0.28 11.96 14.28
CA GLY A 84 1.55 11.25 14.47
C GLY A 84 1.98 10.46 13.23
N GLY A 85 1.28 10.66 12.12
CA GLY A 85 1.48 10.00 10.84
C GLY A 85 0.15 9.63 10.20
N ILE A 86 0.19 9.30 8.92
CA ILE A 86 -0.99 8.88 8.14
C ILE A 86 -0.64 7.58 7.42
N ILE A 87 -1.55 6.60 7.44
CA ILE A 87 -1.42 5.38 6.65
C ILE A 87 -2.76 4.97 6.05
N PHE A 88 -2.79 4.62 4.78
CA PHE A 88 -3.95 4.00 4.14
C PHE A 88 -3.54 3.18 2.92
N PRO A 89 -4.32 2.14 2.57
CA PRO A 89 -4.13 1.41 1.32
C PRO A 89 -4.60 2.26 0.14
N ASN A 90 -3.88 2.21 -0.95
CA ASN A 90 -4.30 2.81 -2.22
C ASN A 90 -4.01 1.86 -3.39
N PRO A 91 -5.03 1.22 -3.95
CA PRO A 91 -6.48 1.27 -3.63
C PRO A 91 -6.82 0.82 -2.21
N ASN A 92 -7.83 1.48 -1.58
CA ASN A 92 -8.24 1.10 -0.23
C ASN A 92 -8.86 -0.31 -0.19
N ALA A 93 -8.46 -1.12 0.75
CA ALA A 93 -9.06 -2.40 1.04
C ALA A 93 -9.93 -2.27 2.32
N PRO A 94 -11.25 -2.60 2.29
CA PRO A 94 -11.92 -3.46 1.31
C PRO A 94 -12.69 -2.71 0.20
N THR A 95 -12.72 -1.38 0.16
CA THR A 95 -13.60 -0.63 -0.75
C THR A 95 -13.19 -0.73 -2.22
N GLY A 96 -11.91 -0.98 -2.51
CA GLY A 96 -11.32 -0.99 -3.85
C GLY A 96 -11.09 0.40 -4.45
N LYS A 97 -11.46 1.46 -3.73
CA LYS A 97 -11.38 2.83 -4.22
C LYS A 97 -9.96 3.36 -4.26
N LEU A 98 -9.67 4.09 -5.32
CA LEU A 98 -8.38 4.73 -5.58
C LEU A 98 -8.44 6.22 -5.23
N MET A 99 -7.43 6.70 -4.49
CA MET A 99 -7.16 8.13 -4.33
C MET A 99 -6.20 8.58 -5.45
N PRO A 100 -6.49 9.67 -6.18
CA PRO A 100 -5.61 10.18 -7.22
C PRO A 100 -4.30 10.74 -6.62
N LEU A 101 -3.22 10.71 -7.41
CA LEU A 101 -1.91 11.23 -6.99
C LEU A 101 -1.95 12.70 -6.57
N SER A 102 -2.80 13.52 -7.18
CA SER A 102 -2.99 14.93 -6.79
C SER A 102 -3.46 15.11 -5.36
N ASP A 103 -4.31 14.22 -4.87
CA ASP A 103 -4.82 14.25 -3.50
C ASP A 103 -3.78 13.69 -2.51
N ILE A 104 -3.03 12.67 -2.90
CA ILE A 104 -1.86 12.18 -2.15
C ILE A 104 -0.83 13.32 -2.01
N GLU A 105 -0.57 14.05 -3.10
CA GLU A 105 0.36 15.17 -3.08
C GLU A 105 -0.10 16.31 -2.15
N ARG A 106 -1.39 16.62 -2.10
CA ARG A 106 -1.96 17.58 -1.14
C ARG A 106 -1.74 17.13 0.31
N LEU A 107 -1.93 15.84 0.61
CA LEU A 107 -1.65 15.28 1.94
C LEU A 107 -0.18 15.45 2.32
N LEU A 108 0.74 15.14 1.39
CA LEU A 108 2.18 15.27 1.62
C LEU A 108 2.62 16.71 1.87
N GLN A 109 2.06 17.66 1.12
CA GLN A 109 2.36 19.09 1.27
C GLN A 109 1.86 19.65 2.61
N ALA A 110 0.75 19.16 3.11
CA ALA A 110 0.16 19.60 4.36
C ALA A 110 0.77 18.92 5.61
N ASN A 111 1.46 17.79 5.45
CA ASN A 111 1.98 16.97 6.55
C ASN A 111 3.51 16.81 6.49
N THR A 112 4.24 17.91 6.27
CA THR A 112 5.70 17.88 6.04
C THR A 112 6.51 17.34 7.22
N GLU A 113 5.98 17.42 8.44
CA GLU A 113 6.66 17.00 9.67
C GLU A 113 6.28 15.58 10.11
N THR A 114 5.36 14.94 9.42
CA THR A 114 4.88 13.60 9.76
C THR A 114 4.91 12.66 8.55
N LEU A 115 5.12 11.38 8.83
CA LEU A 115 5.21 10.36 7.79
C LEU A 115 3.82 10.06 7.19
N VAL A 116 3.74 10.06 5.86
CA VAL A 116 2.58 9.58 5.11
C VAL A 116 2.97 8.27 4.43
N VAL A 117 2.23 7.19 4.74
CA VAL A 117 2.45 5.86 4.18
C VAL A 117 1.31 5.50 3.25
N ILE A 118 1.65 5.17 2.02
CA ILE A 118 0.70 4.67 1.02
C ILE A 118 0.95 3.17 0.85
N ASP A 119 -0.02 2.36 1.28
CA ASP A 119 0.05 0.90 1.15
C ASP A 119 -0.54 0.48 -0.21
N GLU A 120 0.34 0.20 -1.15
CA GLU A 120 0.02 -0.12 -2.54
C GLU A 120 -0.05 -1.62 -2.82
N ALA A 121 -0.62 -2.40 -1.90
CA ALA A 121 -0.73 -3.85 -2.09
C ALA A 121 -1.50 -4.25 -3.38
N TYR A 122 -2.34 -3.37 -3.92
CA TYR A 122 -3.22 -3.64 -5.06
C TYR A 122 -3.03 -2.67 -6.24
N ILE A 123 -2.04 -1.77 -6.20
CA ILE A 123 -1.89 -0.67 -7.16
C ILE A 123 -1.81 -1.13 -8.62
N ASP A 124 -1.20 -2.29 -8.87
CA ASP A 124 -0.97 -2.84 -10.21
C ASP A 124 -2.27 -3.23 -10.95
N PHE A 125 -3.42 -3.20 -10.28
CA PHE A 125 -4.71 -3.55 -10.87
C PHE A 125 -5.53 -2.34 -11.37
N GLY A 126 -4.94 -1.14 -11.42
CA GLY A 126 -5.61 -0.01 -12.06
C GLY A 126 -5.34 1.36 -11.46
N GLY A 127 -4.23 1.56 -10.74
CA GLY A 127 -3.82 2.85 -10.20
C GLY A 127 -2.45 3.32 -10.68
N ASP A 128 -2.18 4.60 -10.45
CA ASP A 128 -0.85 5.20 -10.62
C ASP A 128 -0.10 5.17 -9.29
N THR A 129 1.12 4.64 -9.29
CA THR A 129 1.92 4.49 -8.07
C THR A 129 2.42 5.84 -7.52
N ALA A 130 2.28 6.03 -6.21
CA ALA A 130 2.85 7.17 -5.49
C ALA A 130 4.40 7.14 -5.43
N ILE A 131 5.06 6.06 -5.89
CA ILE A 131 6.52 6.01 -6.04
C ILE A 131 7.03 7.16 -6.93
N SER A 132 6.23 7.63 -7.88
CA SER A 132 6.52 8.82 -8.70
C SER A 132 6.77 10.10 -7.89
N LEU A 133 6.28 10.15 -6.64
CA LEU A 133 6.39 11.31 -5.74
C LEU A 133 7.56 11.20 -4.75
N VAL A 134 8.17 10.03 -4.56
CA VAL A 134 9.17 9.75 -3.52
C VAL A 134 10.35 10.73 -3.56
N ASN A 135 10.86 11.07 -4.74
CA ASN A 135 11.99 12.00 -4.87
C ASN A 135 11.65 13.47 -4.60
N ARG A 136 10.36 13.79 -4.47
CA ARG A 136 9.89 15.17 -4.18
C ARG A 136 9.44 15.34 -2.73
N TYR A 137 9.08 14.27 -2.05
CA TYR A 137 8.49 14.28 -0.71
C TYR A 137 9.22 13.32 0.22
N PRO A 138 10.16 13.81 1.05
CA PRO A 138 10.93 12.97 1.98
C PRO A 138 10.08 12.34 3.09
N ASN A 139 8.85 12.84 3.30
CA ASN A 139 7.87 12.31 4.24
C ASN A 139 6.94 11.23 3.63
N LEU A 140 7.20 10.77 2.39
CA LEU A 140 6.45 9.69 1.74
C LEU A 140 7.17 8.36 1.87
N LEU A 141 6.43 7.33 2.29
CA LEU A 141 6.84 5.93 2.18
C LEU A 141 5.76 5.14 1.47
N VAL A 142 6.12 4.42 0.42
CA VAL A 142 5.20 3.55 -0.33
C VAL A 142 5.52 2.10 -0.01
N THR A 143 4.54 1.30 0.41
CA THR A 143 4.72 -0.14 0.63
C THR A 143 4.03 -0.95 -0.47
N GLN A 144 4.64 -2.06 -0.88
CA GLN A 144 4.10 -2.97 -1.87
C GLN A 144 4.41 -4.43 -1.52
N THR A 145 3.77 -5.36 -2.22
CA THR A 145 3.93 -6.81 -2.00
C THR A 145 3.91 -7.58 -3.31
N LEU A 146 4.69 -8.67 -3.37
CA LEU A 146 4.65 -9.60 -4.48
C LEU A 146 3.51 -10.65 -4.32
N SER A 147 2.77 -10.58 -3.21
CA SER A 147 1.72 -11.55 -2.87
C SER A 147 0.47 -11.45 -3.73
N LYS A 148 0.23 -10.33 -4.40
CA LYS A 148 -1.01 -10.03 -5.15
C LYS A 148 -0.75 -10.10 -6.65
N SER A 149 -0.35 -9.02 -7.26
CA SER A 149 -0.19 -8.88 -8.71
C SER A 149 0.86 -9.82 -9.31
N ARG A 150 1.93 -10.11 -8.56
CA ARG A 150 3.00 -11.03 -9.01
C ARG A 150 2.76 -12.49 -8.60
N SER A 151 1.61 -12.82 -7.95
CA SER A 151 1.18 -14.18 -7.59
C SER A 151 2.19 -14.97 -6.75
N LEU A 152 3.02 -14.30 -5.95
CA LEU A 152 4.11 -14.91 -5.17
C LEU A 152 3.86 -14.85 -3.65
N ALA A 153 2.60 -14.99 -3.23
CA ALA A 153 2.22 -14.94 -1.81
C ALA A 153 3.02 -15.90 -0.92
N GLY A 154 3.35 -17.09 -1.44
CA GLY A 154 4.11 -18.12 -0.72
C GLY A 154 5.60 -17.77 -0.51
N LEU A 155 6.17 -16.86 -1.30
CA LEU A 155 7.57 -16.44 -1.16
C LEU A 155 7.77 -15.33 -0.11
N ARG A 156 6.70 -14.77 0.42
CA ARG A 156 6.75 -13.77 1.49
C ARG A 156 7.70 -12.62 1.16
N ILE A 157 7.46 -11.88 0.08
CA ILE A 157 8.25 -10.71 -0.28
C ILE A 157 7.36 -9.47 -0.24
N GLY A 158 7.72 -8.52 0.62
CA GLY A 158 7.20 -7.17 0.67
C GLY A 158 8.33 -6.15 0.52
N LEU A 159 7.99 -4.95 0.12
CA LEU A 159 8.98 -3.89 -0.06
C LEU A 159 8.43 -2.53 0.40
N ALA A 160 9.33 -1.61 0.67
CA ALA A 160 9.01 -0.20 0.83
C ALA A 160 9.96 0.64 -0.04
N VAL A 161 9.44 1.75 -0.58
CA VAL A 161 10.20 2.73 -1.34
C VAL A 161 9.97 4.11 -0.73
N GLY A 162 11.05 4.83 -0.43
CA GLY A 162 10.98 6.13 0.23
C GLY A 162 12.32 6.85 0.25
N ASP A 163 12.38 7.95 1.01
CA ASP A 163 13.64 8.64 1.25
C ASP A 163 14.68 7.73 1.92
N GLU A 164 15.97 7.93 1.61
CA GLU A 164 17.07 7.11 2.15
C GLU A 164 17.09 7.08 3.68
N ALA A 165 16.73 8.18 4.35
CA ALA A 165 16.69 8.24 5.81
C ALA A 165 15.58 7.35 6.39
N LEU A 166 14.41 7.26 5.73
CA LEU A 166 13.33 6.34 6.11
C LEU A 166 13.75 4.88 5.90
N ILE A 167 14.41 4.59 4.79
CA ILE A 167 14.91 3.25 4.49
C ILE A 167 16.02 2.82 5.46
N ASP A 168 16.93 3.74 5.84
CA ASP A 168 17.94 3.48 6.87
C ASP A 168 17.27 3.15 8.22
N GLY A 169 16.22 3.90 8.59
CA GLY A 169 15.41 3.62 9.78
C GLY A 169 14.82 2.21 9.78
N LEU A 170 14.20 1.78 8.68
CA LEU A 170 13.67 0.42 8.53
C LEU A 170 14.78 -0.64 8.63
N ASN A 171 15.94 -0.41 8.00
CA ASN A 171 17.07 -1.31 8.07
C ASN A 171 17.61 -1.46 9.50
N ARG A 172 17.70 -0.39 10.28
CA ARG A 172 18.12 -0.42 11.69
C ARG A 172 17.18 -1.29 12.53
N ILE A 173 15.86 -1.17 12.31
CA ILE A 173 14.87 -1.99 13.00
C ILE A 173 15.03 -3.46 12.61
N LYS A 174 15.07 -3.75 11.30
CA LYS A 174 15.26 -5.10 10.77
C LYS A 174 16.53 -5.74 11.33
N ASP A 175 17.65 -5.04 11.31
CA ASP A 175 18.94 -5.56 11.75
C ASP A 175 19.03 -5.77 13.27
N SER A 176 18.17 -5.08 14.03
CA SER A 176 18.02 -5.29 15.48
C SER A 176 17.14 -6.48 15.84
N PHE A 177 16.35 -6.99 14.87
CA PHE A 177 15.37 -8.06 15.09
C PHE A 177 15.71 -9.33 14.29
N ASN A 178 15.84 -9.22 12.95
CA ASN A 178 16.15 -10.31 12.05
C ASN A 178 16.89 -9.79 10.81
N SER A 179 18.23 -9.87 10.83
CA SER A 179 19.08 -9.28 9.78
C SER A 179 18.94 -9.94 8.40
N TYR A 180 18.44 -11.20 8.35
CA TYR A 180 18.35 -12.00 7.13
C TYR A 180 16.95 -12.59 6.92
N PRO A 181 15.91 -11.76 6.73
CA PRO A 181 14.53 -12.22 6.72
C PRO A 181 14.16 -13.06 5.48
N LEU A 182 14.86 -12.89 4.36
CA LEU A 182 14.56 -13.58 3.11
C LEU A 182 15.54 -14.72 2.85
N ASP A 183 15.00 -15.88 2.46
CA ASP A 183 15.80 -16.99 2.01
C ASP A 183 16.29 -16.81 0.54
N ARG A 184 17.25 -17.64 0.12
CA ARG A 184 17.85 -17.52 -1.21
C ARG A 184 16.90 -17.80 -2.36
N LEU A 185 15.91 -18.68 -2.16
CA LEU A 185 14.91 -19.02 -3.19
C LEU A 185 13.95 -17.85 -3.37
N ALA A 186 13.49 -17.25 -2.27
CA ALA A 186 12.66 -16.04 -2.29
C ALA A 186 13.38 -14.90 -3.04
N ILE A 187 14.67 -14.66 -2.74
CA ILE A 187 15.46 -13.62 -3.42
C ILE A 187 15.55 -13.90 -4.92
N ALA A 188 15.92 -15.13 -5.32
CA ALA A 188 16.08 -15.48 -6.73
C ALA A 188 14.75 -15.36 -7.49
N ALA A 189 13.66 -15.87 -6.93
CA ALA A 189 12.33 -15.80 -7.53
C ALA A 189 11.79 -14.36 -7.57
N GLY A 190 12.04 -13.55 -6.54
CA GLY A 190 11.68 -12.13 -6.52
C GLY A 190 12.40 -11.35 -7.61
N VAL A 191 13.70 -11.58 -7.83
CA VAL A 191 14.45 -10.98 -8.94
C VAL A 191 13.86 -11.38 -10.29
N ALA A 192 13.59 -12.68 -10.50
CA ALA A 192 13.00 -13.18 -11.74
C ALA A 192 11.62 -12.55 -12.00
N ALA A 193 10.80 -12.39 -10.96
CA ALA A 193 9.47 -11.79 -11.06
C ALA A 193 9.49 -10.30 -11.48
N PHE A 194 10.52 -9.54 -11.12
CA PHE A 194 10.71 -8.17 -11.61
C PHE A 194 11.29 -8.11 -13.02
N GLN A 195 11.94 -9.17 -13.50
CA GLN A 195 12.49 -9.26 -14.85
C GLN A 195 11.47 -9.74 -15.88
N ASP A 196 10.47 -10.52 -15.48
CA ASP A 196 9.41 -11.04 -16.36
C ASP A 196 8.23 -10.07 -16.43
N GLN A 197 8.48 -8.94 -17.09
CA GLN A 197 7.50 -7.86 -17.26
C GLN A 197 6.28 -8.32 -18.07
N ALA A 198 6.52 -9.09 -19.15
CA ALA A 198 5.44 -9.51 -20.04
C ALA A 198 4.42 -10.42 -19.34
N TRP A 199 4.87 -11.38 -18.54
CA TRP A 199 4.00 -12.26 -17.77
C TRP A 199 3.21 -11.48 -16.71
N PHE A 200 3.90 -10.57 -16.02
CA PHE A 200 3.29 -9.71 -15.01
C PHE A 200 2.17 -8.85 -15.60
N GLU A 201 2.43 -8.12 -16.68
CA GLU A 201 1.44 -7.27 -17.35
C GLU A 201 0.24 -8.07 -17.84
N GLN A 202 0.48 -9.21 -18.50
CA GLN A 202 -0.58 -10.11 -18.97
C GLN A 202 -1.46 -10.59 -17.80
N GLY A 203 -0.84 -10.94 -16.66
CA GLY A 203 -1.55 -11.36 -15.45
C GLY A 203 -2.44 -10.27 -14.89
N CYS A 204 -1.92 -9.06 -14.75
CA CYS A 204 -2.69 -7.89 -14.28
C CYS A 204 -3.86 -7.57 -15.21
N GLU A 205 -3.62 -7.51 -16.53
CA GLU A 205 -4.68 -7.28 -17.51
C GLU A 205 -5.78 -8.35 -17.47
N GLN A 206 -5.42 -9.63 -17.27
CA GLN A 206 -6.40 -10.70 -17.16
C GLN A 206 -7.28 -10.51 -15.93
N VAL A 207 -6.70 -10.16 -14.78
CA VAL A 207 -7.45 -9.88 -13.55
C VAL A 207 -8.38 -8.69 -13.73
N ILE A 208 -7.91 -7.59 -14.33
CA ILE A 208 -8.71 -6.41 -14.62
C ILE A 208 -9.91 -6.77 -15.50
N ARG A 209 -9.70 -7.48 -16.61
CA ARG A 209 -10.79 -7.93 -17.48
C ARG A 209 -11.80 -8.80 -16.76
N GLN A 210 -11.35 -9.73 -15.90
CA GLN A 210 -12.25 -10.61 -15.15
C GLN A 210 -13.03 -9.85 -14.08
N ARG A 211 -12.40 -8.89 -13.40
CA ARG A 211 -13.08 -7.99 -12.45
C ARG A 211 -14.20 -7.21 -13.15
N ASP A 212 -13.90 -6.60 -14.27
CA ASP A 212 -14.84 -5.76 -15.00
C ASP A 212 -16.02 -6.60 -15.54
N TRP A 213 -15.73 -7.79 -16.07
CA TRP A 213 -16.77 -8.75 -16.47
C TRP A 213 -17.63 -9.18 -15.27
N LEU A 214 -17.01 -9.51 -14.12
CA LEU A 214 -17.74 -9.90 -12.91
C LEU A 214 -18.66 -8.77 -12.43
N ASN A 215 -18.16 -7.55 -12.43
CA ASN A 215 -18.94 -6.35 -12.06
C ASN A 215 -20.19 -6.19 -12.94
N GLU A 216 -20.04 -6.37 -14.26
CA GLU A 216 -21.17 -6.35 -15.19
C GLU A 216 -22.19 -7.46 -14.90
N GLN A 217 -21.71 -8.70 -14.62
CA GLN A 217 -22.59 -9.82 -14.30
C GLN A 217 -23.34 -9.63 -12.98
N LEU A 218 -22.70 -9.04 -11.97
CA LEU A 218 -23.31 -8.73 -10.68
C LEU A 218 -24.37 -7.62 -10.83
N SER A 219 -24.05 -6.55 -11.57
CA SER A 219 -25.00 -5.47 -11.86
C SER A 219 -26.28 -5.98 -12.54
N ARG A 220 -26.14 -6.87 -13.53
CA ARG A 220 -27.32 -7.52 -14.19
C ARG A 220 -28.18 -8.35 -13.24
N ARG A 221 -27.66 -8.73 -12.07
CA ARG A 221 -28.36 -9.47 -11.01
C ARG A 221 -28.85 -8.59 -9.86
N GLY A 222 -28.75 -7.28 -10.01
CA GLY A 222 -29.24 -6.31 -9.02
C GLY A 222 -28.27 -6.01 -7.88
N PHE A 223 -26.98 -6.37 -8.01
CA PHE A 223 -25.95 -5.95 -7.08
C PHE A 223 -25.47 -4.55 -7.41
N ASP A 224 -25.24 -3.75 -6.38
CA ASP A 224 -24.54 -2.48 -6.42
C ASP A 224 -23.07 -2.70 -6.04
N SER A 225 -22.13 -2.31 -6.91
CA SER A 225 -20.70 -2.43 -6.64
C SER A 225 -20.05 -1.06 -6.60
N LEU A 226 -19.08 -0.87 -5.71
CA LEU A 226 -18.19 0.30 -5.77
C LEU A 226 -17.21 0.17 -6.95
N PRO A 227 -16.80 1.28 -7.57
CA PRO A 227 -15.68 1.28 -8.48
C PRO A 227 -14.44 0.70 -7.79
N SER A 228 -13.75 -0.23 -8.45
CA SER A 228 -12.56 -0.87 -7.88
C SER A 228 -11.36 -0.78 -8.81
N ALA A 229 -10.22 -0.39 -8.26
CA ALA A 229 -8.89 -0.49 -8.86
C ALA A 229 -8.05 -1.61 -8.23
N ALA A 230 -8.69 -2.54 -7.49
CA ALA A 230 -8.06 -3.73 -6.88
C ALA A 230 -8.42 -5.01 -7.64
N ASN A 231 -7.99 -6.17 -7.15
CA ASN A 231 -8.35 -7.49 -7.69
C ASN A 231 -9.61 -8.10 -7.05
N PHE A 232 -10.45 -7.26 -6.46
CA PHE A 232 -11.74 -7.63 -5.85
C PHE A 232 -12.79 -6.56 -6.11
N LEU A 233 -14.06 -6.88 -5.82
CA LEU A 233 -15.18 -5.96 -5.82
C LEU A 233 -15.77 -5.85 -4.42
N PHE A 234 -16.17 -4.65 -4.02
CA PHE A 234 -16.98 -4.40 -2.84
C PHE A 234 -18.43 -4.16 -3.28
N THR A 235 -19.30 -5.11 -2.94
CA THR A 235 -20.65 -5.16 -3.52
C THR A 235 -21.69 -5.44 -2.45
N ARG A 236 -22.92 -4.94 -2.66
CA ARG A 236 -24.09 -5.22 -1.84
C ARG A 236 -25.28 -5.58 -2.72
N HIS A 237 -26.23 -6.31 -2.17
CA HIS A 237 -27.52 -6.55 -2.80
C HIS A 237 -28.61 -5.87 -1.96
N PRO A 238 -29.52 -5.03 -2.56
CA PRO A 238 -30.51 -4.25 -1.78
C PRO A 238 -31.49 -5.11 -0.98
N GLN A 239 -31.74 -6.35 -1.43
CA GLN A 239 -32.72 -7.27 -0.83
C GLN A 239 -32.10 -8.40 0.00
N HIS A 240 -30.78 -8.49 0.10
CA HIS A 240 -30.08 -9.55 0.84
C HIS A 240 -29.03 -8.93 1.78
N SER A 241 -29.07 -9.35 3.05
CA SER A 241 -27.98 -9.05 3.98
C SER A 241 -26.77 -9.93 3.67
N GLY A 242 -25.57 -9.36 3.83
CA GLY A 242 -24.32 -10.12 3.79
C GLY A 242 -24.11 -10.94 5.08
#